data_2a7e41be5e8aec0c7faf8abb2d44b06b
#
_entry.id   2a7e41be5e8aec0c7faf8abb2d44b06b
#
_cell.length_a   1.000
_cell.length_b   1.000
_cell.length_c   1.000
_cell.angle_alpha   90.00
_cell.angle_beta   90.00
_cell.angle_gamma   90.00
#
_symmetry.space_group_name_H-M   'P 1'
#
loop_
_entity.id
_entity.type
_entity.pdbx_description
1 polymer ?
#
loop_
_entity_poly.entity_id
_entity_poly.type
_entity_poly.pdbx_seq_one_letter_code
_entity_poly.pdbx_strand_id
1 'polypeptide(L)'
;MLPELADRKREVPADFDRVAGTYDTLVARNPGYLAHLRLSADRLGLPEEGAGLRLLDLCCGTGLSTEALLAAYPRADVTGLDASVGMLDRARAKRLPATFVEGDAMHPRDDGVEGAFDGILMAYGIRNMPEPDVCLRRVRELLAPGAPVVFHEYSVAGSRRARITWNAVAFGIIIPSGLVTSGHTRIYRYLRRSVLTFDSVDGFEARLGRAGFTHVHTEPVDGWQRGIVHSFCARRPDAPREWEEPEKWEE
;
A
#
# COMPACT_ATOMS: atom_id res chain seq x y z
N MET A 1 -6.68 -15.02 -13.02
CA MET A 1 -5.75 -14.00 -13.58
C MET A 1 -5.06 -14.61 -14.79
N LEU A 2 -4.88 -13.87 -15.89
CA LEU A 2 -4.19 -14.38 -17.07
C LEU A 2 -2.71 -14.62 -16.70
N PRO A 3 -2.10 -15.78 -17.04
CA PRO A 3 -0.70 -16.10 -16.68
C PRO A 3 0.29 -14.99 -17.07
N GLU A 4 0.12 -14.43 -18.26
CA GLU A 4 0.92 -13.33 -18.82
C GLU A 4 0.93 -12.06 -17.94
N LEU A 5 -0.14 -11.81 -17.17
CA LEU A 5 -0.19 -10.66 -16.25
C LEU A 5 0.54 -10.96 -14.93
N ALA A 6 0.52 -12.20 -14.46
CA ALA A 6 1.26 -12.60 -13.25
C ALA A 6 2.76 -12.54 -13.48
N ASP A 7 3.25 -13.06 -14.62
CA ASP A 7 4.67 -12.98 -14.98
C ASP A 7 5.12 -11.52 -15.14
N ARG A 8 4.27 -10.69 -15.75
CA ARG A 8 4.54 -9.26 -15.90
C ARG A 8 4.68 -8.54 -14.55
N LYS A 9 3.93 -8.95 -13.53
CA LYS A 9 4.00 -8.36 -12.18
C LYS A 9 5.35 -8.62 -11.50
N ARG A 10 6.01 -9.73 -11.78
CA ARG A 10 7.36 -10.03 -11.26
C ARG A 10 8.45 -9.11 -11.81
N GLU A 11 8.23 -8.50 -12.98
CA GLU A 11 9.16 -7.55 -13.59
C GLU A 11 8.98 -6.11 -13.11
N VAL A 12 7.90 -5.83 -12.37
CA VAL A 12 7.52 -4.48 -11.94
C VAL A 12 8.62 -3.77 -11.13
N PRO A 13 9.32 -4.41 -10.16
CA PRO A 13 10.42 -3.75 -9.44
C PRO A 13 11.51 -3.23 -10.38
N ALA A 14 11.94 -4.04 -11.36
CA ALA A 14 12.95 -3.63 -12.34
C ALA A 14 12.48 -2.48 -13.28
N ASP A 15 11.17 -2.36 -13.53
CA ASP A 15 10.63 -1.21 -14.27
C ASP A 15 10.62 0.06 -13.38
N PHE A 16 10.38 -0.08 -12.08
CA PHE A 16 10.47 1.03 -11.14
C PHE A 16 11.92 1.52 -10.97
N ASP A 17 12.91 0.64 -10.94
CA ASP A 17 14.33 1.03 -10.94
C ASP A 17 14.67 2.01 -12.07
N ARG A 18 14.15 1.74 -13.27
CA ARG A 18 14.41 2.57 -14.46
C ARG A 18 13.83 3.98 -14.36
N VAL A 19 12.76 4.18 -13.61
CA VAL A 19 12.06 5.46 -13.48
C VAL A 19 12.27 6.14 -12.13
N ALA A 20 12.98 5.51 -11.20
CA ALA A 20 13.18 6.00 -9.84
C ALA A 20 13.71 7.46 -9.80
N GLY A 21 14.59 7.81 -10.74
CA GLY A 21 15.16 9.16 -10.84
C GLY A 21 14.17 10.28 -11.14
N THR A 22 13.03 9.97 -11.76
CA THR A 22 12.03 10.96 -12.20
C THR A 22 10.68 10.77 -11.50
N TYR A 23 10.54 9.71 -10.69
CA TYR A 23 9.27 9.31 -10.09
C TYR A 23 8.65 10.40 -9.22
N ASP A 24 9.40 10.93 -8.24
CA ASP A 24 8.91 11.96 -7.32
C ASP A 24 8.48 13.23 -8.08
N THR A 25 9.22 13.64 -9.11
CA THR A 25 8.86 14.78 -9.95
C THR A 25 7.54 14.54 -10.69
N LEU A 26 7.32 13.30 -11.15
CA LEU A 26 6.09 12.95 -11.86
C LEU A 26 4.88 12.96 -10.93
N VAL A 27 4.98 12.30 -9.76
CA VAL A 27 3.85 12.22 -8.81
C VAL A 27 3.57 13.54 -8.11
N ALA A 28 4.58 14.40 -7.92
CA ALA A 28 4.39 15.76 -7.39
C ALA A 28 3.51 16.64 -8.30
N ARG A 29 3.42 16.33 -9.59
CA ARG A 29 2.51 17.00 -10.54
C ARG A 29 1.07 16.50 -10.47
N ASN A 30 0.80 15.44 -9.71
CA ASN A 30 -0.54 14.89 -9.50
C ASN A 30 -1.21 15.62 -8.32
N PRO A 31 -2.20 16.50 -8.56
CA PRO A 31 -2.83 17.25 -7.49
C PRO A 31 -3.46 16.31 -6.45
N GLY A 32 -3.13 16.50 -5.19
CA GLY A 32 -3.66 15.73 -4.08
C GLY A 32 -2.86 14.47 -3.72
N TYR A 33 -1.88 14.03 -4.52
CA TYR A 33 -1.16 12.77 -4.29
C TYR A 33 -0.59 12.66 -2.86
N LEU A 34 0.19 13.64 -2.41
CA LEU A 34 0.78 13.63 -1.07
C LEU A 34 -0.27 13.80 0.04
N ALA A 35 -1.30 14.62 -0.21
CA ALA A 35 -2.39 14.80 0.75
C ALA A 35 -3.19 13.49 0.94
N HIS A 36 -3.39 12.73 -0.13
CA HIS A 36 -4.09 11.45 -0.07
C HIS A 36 -3.26 10.36 0.63
N LEU A 37 -1.93 10.37 0.48
CA LEU A 37 -1.06 9.48 1.26
C LEU A 37 -1.15 9.79 2.75
N ARG A 38 -1.11 11.09 3.13
CA ARG A 38 -1.29 11.51 4.53
C ARG A 38 -2.65 11.10 5.08
N LEU A 39 -3.72 11.34 4.33
CA LEU A 39 -5.07 10.93 4.70
C LEU A 39 -5.13 9.41 4.95
N SER A 40 -4.44 8.60 4.15
CA SER A 40 -4.40 7.15 4.34
C SER A 40 -3.55 6.74 5.55
N ALA A 41 -2.47 7.47 5.84
CA ALA A 41 -1.70 7.26 7.06
C ALA A 41 -2.54 7.60 8.31
N ASP A 42 -3.24 8.75 8.32
CA ASP A 42 -4.13 9.16 9.41
C ASP A 42 -5.24 8.13 9.68
N ARG A 43 -5.71 7.43 8.65
CA ARG A 43 -6.75 6.39 8.72
C ARG A 43 -6.31 5.10 9.44
N LEU A 44 -5.03 4.93 9.76
CA LEU A 44 -4.60 3.89 10.70
C LEU A 44 -5.19 4.12 12.10
N GLY A 45 -5.47 5.39 12.47
CA GLY A 45 -6.16 5.74 13.71
C GLY A 45 -5.39 5.34 14.97
N LEU A 46 -4.06 5.45 14.96
CA LEU A 46 -3.21 5.07 16.08
C LEU A 46 -3.12 6.20 17.12
N PRO A 47 -2.98 5.87 18.41
CA PRO A 47 -2.94 6.85 19.48
C PRO A 47 -1.57 7.53 19.62
N GLU A 48 -1.54 8.62 20.40
CA GLU A 48 -0.34 9.27 20.94
C GLU A 48 0.76 9.57 19.92
N GLU A 49 0.38 9.98 18.70
CA GLU A 49 1.32 10.25 17.61
C GLU A 49 2.26 9.06 17.31
N GLY A 50 1.81 7.84 17.63
CA GLY A 50 2.54 6.60 17.39
C GLY A 50 3.66 6.32 18.41
N ALA A 51 3.63 6.91 19.61
CA ALA A 51 4.68 6.73 20.60
C ALA A 51 4.92 5.27 20.98
N GLY A 52 6.14 4.78 20.74
CA GLY A 52 6.54 3.41 21.01
C GLY A 52 5.94 2.36 20.07
N LEU A 53 5.19 2.78 19.02
CA LEU A 53 4.61 1.90 18.05
C LEU A 53 5.58 1.61 16.90
N ARG A 54 5.51 0.41 16.36
CA ARG A 54 6.25 -0.05 15.19
C ARG A 54 5.32 -0.05 13.97
N LEU A 55 5.67 0.73 12.96
CA LEU A 55 4.88 0.83 11.72
C LEU A 55 5.65 0.29 10.52
N LEU A 56 4.95 -0.34 9.61
CA LEU A 56 5.51 -0.83 8.35
C LEU A 56 4.89 -0.08 7.18
N ASP A 57 5.74 0.50 6.35
CA ASP A 57 5.40 1.00 5.01
C ASP A 57 5.77 -0.07 3.99
N LEU A 58 4.80 -0.83 3.53
CA LEU A 58 5.02 -1.97 2.64
C LEU A 58 4.90 -1.52 1.18
N CYS A 59 5.93 -1.76 0.37
CA CYS A 59 6.14 -1.17 -0.95
C CYS A 59 6.34 0.35 -0.88
N CYS A 60 7.28 0.79 -0.03
CA CYS A 60 7.49 2.19 0.31
C CYS A 60 8.03 3.05 -0.85
N GLY A 61 8.55 2.43 -1.91
CA GLY A 61 9.08 3.11 -3.08
C GLY A 61 10.16 4.13 -2.71
N THR A 62 9.99 5.37 -3.17
CA THR A 62 10.89 6.49 -2.86
C THR A 62 10.70 7.09 -1.46
N GLY A 63 9.86 6.46 -0.60
CA GLY A 63 9.60 6.91 0.76
C GLY A 63 8.54 8.01 0.91
N LEU A 64 7.71 8.29 -0.09
CA LEU A 64 6.63 9.29 0.02
C LEU A 64 5.52 8.85 0.98
N SER A 65 5.18 7.57 1.02
CA SER A 65 4.27 7.00 2.02
C SER A 65 4.92 6.93 3.42
N THR A 66 6.23 6.70 3.47
CA THR A 66 7.01 6.77 4.72
C THR A 66 6.97 8.20 5.29
N GLU A 67 7.15 9.23 4.45
CA GLU A 67 6.99 10.63 4.87
C GLU A 67 5.59 10.90 5.43
N ALA A 68 4.56 10.32 4.80
CA ALA A 68 3.19 10.46 5.25
C ALA A 68 2.95 9.80 6.62
N LEU A 69 3.51 8.58 6.83
CA LEU A 69 3.46 7.90 8.13
C LEU A 69 4.18 8.70 9.22
N LEU A 70 5.39 9.18 8.95
CA LEU A 70 6.16 9.99 9.90
C LEU A 70 5.49 11.34 10.22
N ALA A 71 4.74 11.90 9.25
CA ALA A 71 3.97 13.12 9.49
C ALA A 71 2.72 12.88 10.36
N ALA A 72 2.08 11.72 10.25
CA ALA A 72 0.93 11.32 11.06
C ALA A 72 1.36 10.79 12.44
N TYR A 73 2.48 10.07 12.48
CA TYR A 73 2.99 9.37 13.66
C TYR A 73 4.47 9.68 13.90
N PRO A 74 4.82 10.93 14.29
CA PRO A 74 6.21 11.37 14.40
C PRO A 74 7.01 10.69 15.53
N ARG A 75 6.34 9.94 16.40
CA ARG A 75 6.96 9.24 17.53
C ARG A 75 7.02 7.72 17.32
N ALA A 76 6.61 7.22 16.14
CA ALA A 76 6.66 5.81 15.78
C ALA A 76 8.03 5.40 15.24
N ASP A 77 8.39 4.13 15.42
CA ASP A 77 9.47 3.48 14.68
C ASP A 77 8.95 2.98 13.34
N VAL A 78 9.40 3.56 12.24
CA VAL A 78 8.91 3.26 10.90
C VAL A 78 9.93 2.45 10.12
N THR A 79 9.52 1.30 9.62
CA THR A 79 10.26 0.49 8.66
C THR A 79 9.61 0.58 7.29
N GLY A 80 10.38 0.90 6.26
CA GLY A 80 9.95 0.85 4.85
C GLY A 80 10.56 -0.35 4.14
N LEU A 81 9.76 -1.14 3.44
CA LEU A 81 10.21 -2.25 2.62
C LEU A 81 9.82 -2.03 1.16
N ASP A 82 10.77 -2.22 0.25
CA ASP A 82 10.52 -2.22 -1.20
C ASP A 82 11.47 -3.18 -1.91
N ALA A 83 11.04 -3.72 -3.04
CA ALA A 83 11.83 -4.63 -3.86
C ALA A 83 12.71 -3.90 -4.91
N SER A 84 12.51 -2.60 -5.10
CA SER A 84 13.27 -1.79 -6.05
C SER A 84 14.43 -1.09 -5.35
N VAL A 85 15.65 -1.50 -5.66
CA VAL A 85 16.88 -0.87 -5.12
C VAL A 85 16.95 0.60 -5.49
N GLY A 86 16.64 0.94 -6.73
CA GLY A 86 16.67 2.33 -7.21
C GLY A 86 15.66 3.23 -6.50
N MET A 87 14.48 2.70 -6.13
CA MET A 87 13.51 3.42 -5.30
C MET A 87 14.03 3.61 -3.88
N LEU A 88 14.56 2.58 -3.25
CA LEU A 88 15.13 2.64 -1.91
C LEU A 88 16.31 3.60 -1.80
N ASP A 89 17.15 3.70 -2.82
CA ASP A 89 18.24 4.68 -2.85
C ASP A 89 17.71 6.11 -2.79
N ARG A 90 16.56 6.38 -3.43
CA ARG A 90 15.87 7.66 -3.34
C ARG A 90 15.28 7.90 -1.95
N ALA A 91 14.67 6.86 -1.36
CA ALA A 91 14.13 6.94 0.00
C ALA A 91 15.24 7.24 1.02
N ARG A 92 16.36 6.50 0.95
CA ARG A 92 17.53 6.71 1.83
C ARG A 92 18.16 8.09 1.66
N ALA A 93 18.20 8.62 0.42
CA ALA A 93 18.70 9.96 0.14
C ALA A 93 17.90 11.08 0.82
N LYS A 94 16.64 10.85 1.15
CA LYS A 94 15.78 11.81 1.88
C LYS A 94 16.14 11.91 3.36
N ARG A 95 16.94 10.98 3.90
CA ARG A 95 17.37 10.95 5.31
C ARG A 95 16.21 11.01 6.30
N LEU A 96 15.12 10.34 5.99
CA LEU A 96 13.98 10.21 6.90
C LEU A 96 14.40 9.41 8.15
N PRO A 97 13.80 9.68 9.32
CA PRO A 97 14.01 8.89 10.53
C PRO A 97 13.25 7.54 10.43
N ALA A 98 13.65 6.71 9.49
CA ALA A 98 13.04 5.40 9.18
C ALA A 98 14.13 4.41 8.75
N THR A 99 13.89 3.12 8.98
CA THR A 99 14.73 2.04 8.47
C THR A 99 14.22 1.59 7.10
N PHE A 100 15.10 1.47 6.11
CA PHE A 100 14.74 1.00 4.77
C PHE A 100 15.37 -0.35 4.45
N VAL A 101 14.52 -1.34 4.18
CA VAL A 101 14.87 -2.73 3.89
C VAL A 101 14.56 -3.05 2.44
N GLU A 102 15.51 -3.66 1.73
CA GLU A 102 15.27 -4.26 0.43
C GLU A 102 14.62 -5.62 0.63
N GLY A 103 13.45 -5.85 -0.01
CA GLY A 103 12.76 -7.13 0.16
C GLY A 103 11.47 -7.23 -0.65
N ASP A 104 10.97 -8.46 -0.74
CA ASP A 104 9.74 -8.78 -1.45
C ASP A 104 8.54 -8.77 -0.50
N ALA A 105 7.54 -7.93 -0.78
CA ALA A 105 6.28 -7.88 -0.05
C ALA A 105 5.50 -9.22 -0.04
N MET A 106 5.85 -10.16 -0.93
CA MET A 106 5.33 -11.53 -0.90
C MET A 106 5.99 -12.38 0.18
N HIS A 107 7.23 -12.05 0.60
CA HIS A 107 8.05 -12.82 1.53
C HIS A 107 8.81 -11.93 2.54
N PRO A 108 8.16 -10.95 3.18
CA PRO A 108 8.84 -9.91 3.95
C PRO A 108 9.68 -10.45 5.12
N ARG A 109 9.30 -11.59 5.70
CA ARG A 109 10.08 -12.24 6.78
C ARG A 109 11.41 -12.80 6.32
N ASP A 110 11.48 -13.30 5.08
CA ASP A 110 12.71 -13.86 4.50
C ASP A 110 13.76 -12.75 4.30
N ASP A 111 13.32 -11.52 4.20
CA ASP A 111 14.15 -10.33 4.02
C ASP A 111 14.40 -9.55 5.33
N GLY A 112 14.16 -10.19 6.48
CA GLY A 112 14.48 -9.64 7.80
C GLY A 112 13.45 -8.67 8.39
N VAL A 113 12.25 -8.57 7.80
CA VAL A 113 11.13 -7.83 8.39
C VAL A 113 10.39 -8.74 9.36
N GLU A 114 10.85 -8.73 10.61
CA GLU A 114 10.34 -9.58 11.67
C GLU A 114 9.47 -8.84 12.69
N GLY A 115 8.66 -9.62 13.37
CA GLY A 115 7.86 -9.19 14.51
C GLY A 115 6.48 -8.70 14.13
N ALA A 116 5.76 -8.28 15.15
CA ALA A 116 4.43 -7.71 15.01
C ALA A 116 4.52 -6.20 14.85
N PHE A 117 3.80 -5.67 13.86
CA PHE A 117 3.65 -4.22 13.65
C PHE A 117 2.31 -3.74 14.19
N ASP A 118 2.31 -2.58 14.81
CA ASP A 118 1.12 -1.92 15.37
C ASP A 118 0.27 -1.24 14.30
N GLY A 119 0.81 -1.11 13.08
CA GLY A 119 0.10 -0.63 11.90
C GLY A 119 0.89 -0.85 10.62
N ILE A 120 0.18 -1.11 9.52
CA ILE A 120 0.78 -1.27 8.19
C ILE A 120 0.08 -0.34 7.21
N LEU A 121 0.87 0.42 6.44
CA LEU A 121 0.41 1.13 5.25
C LEU A 121 1.00 0.46 4.02
N MET A 122 0.18 0.21 2.99
CA MET A 122 0.63 -0.24 1.69
C MET A 122 0.02 0.64 0.61
N ALA A 123 0.82 1.55 0.06
CA ALA A 123 0.36 2.49 -0.95
C ALA A 123 0.74 2.04 -2.36
N TYR A 124 -0.28 1.84 -3.22
CA TYR A 124 -0.13 1.45 -4.64
C TYR A 124 0.66 0.16 -4.90
N GLY A 125 0.79 -0.69 -3.87
CA GLY A 125 1.54 -1.94 -3.91
C GLY A 125 0.72 -3.15 -4.30
N ILE A 126 -0.44 -3.36 -3.65
CA ILE A 126 -1.18 -4.63 -3.69
C ILE A 126 -1.63 -5.05 -5.10
N ARG A 127 -1.97 -4.12 -5.99
CA ARG A 127 -2.35 -4.46 -7.37
C ARG A 127 -1.19 -5.04 -8.18
N ASN A 128 0.06 -4.78 -7.75
CA ASN A 128 1.27 -5.26 -8.41
C ASN A 128 1.69 -6.66 -7.93
N MET A 129 1.10 -7.16 -6.86
CA MET A 129 1.43 -8.49 -6.32
C MET A 129 0.99 -9.59 -7.29
N PRO A 130 1.89 -10.55 -7.62
CA PRO A 130 1.55 -11.70 -8.44
C PRO A 130 0.40 -12.51 -7.85
N GLU A 131 0.44 -12.75 -6.55
CA GLU A 131 -0.50 -13.52 -5.76
C GLU A 131 -1.07 -12.69 -4.60
N PRO A 132 -2.03 -11.77 -4.88
CA PRO A 132 -2.52 -10.83 -3.87
C PRO A 132 -3.13 -11.51 -2.64
N ASP A 133 -3.78 -12.67 -2.78
CA ASP A 133 -4.34 -13.39 -1.64
C ASP A 133 -3.23 -13.95 -0.71
N VAL A 134 -2.08 -14.35 -1.27
CA VAL A 134 -0.90 -14.76 -0.48
C VAL A 134 -0.32 -13.55 0.24
N CYS A 135 -0.10 -12.45 -0.48
CA CYS A 135 0.40 -11.21 0.10
C CYS A 135 -0.47 -10.73 1.28
N LEU A 136 -1.79 -10.69 1.12
CA LEU A 136 -2.71 -10.28 2.18
C LEU A 136 -2.62 -11.15 3.43
N ARG A 137 -2.46 -12.48 3.28
CA ARG A 137 -2.23 -13.35 4.44
C ARG A 137 -0.91 -13.04 5.15
N ARG A 138 0.17 -12.78 4.40
CA ARG A 138 1.47 -12.38 4.98
C ARG A 138 1.39 -11.03 5.69
N VAL A 139 0.72 -10.05 5.09
CA VAL A 139 0.46 -8.76 5.74
C VAL A 139 -0.28 -8.95 7.06
N ARG A 140 -1.32 -9.79 7.09
CA ARG A 140 -2.06 -10.09 8.33
C ARG A 140 -1.16 -10.73 9.39
N GLU A 141 -0.26 -11.64 9.00
CA GLU A 141 0.68 -12.30 9.91
C GLU A 141 1.72 -11.34 10.51
N LEU A 142 2.05 -10.25 9.82
CA LEU A 142 2.97 -9.21 10.30
C LEU A 142 2.33 -8.23 11.29
N LEU A 143 1.01 -8.09 11.32
CA LEU A 143 0.32 -7.21 12.24
C LEU A 143 0.27 -7.79 13.66
N ALA A 144 0.29 -6.95 14.67
CA ALA A 144 -0.12 -7.32 16.02
C ALA A 144 -1.63 -7.66 16.04
N PRO A 145 -2.11 -8.50 16.98
CA PRO A 145 -3.54 -8.71 17.17
C PRO A 145 -4.28 -7.38 17.35
N GLY A 146 -5.40 -7.20 16.66
CA GLY A 146 -6.18 -5.96 16.66
C GLY A 146 -5.59 -4.79 15.85
N ALA A 147 -4.34 -4.88 15.38
CA ALA A 147 -3.66 -3.80 14.69
C ALA A 147 -4.29 -3.47 13.32
N PRO A 148 -4.32 -2.18 12.93
CA PRO A 148 -4.88 -1.73 11.67
C PRO A 148 -3.93 -1.92 10.49
N VAL A 149 -4.54 -2.04 9.30
CA VAL A 149 -3.86 -1.92 8.01
C VAL A 149 -4.66 -1.01 7.10
N VAL A 150 -3.96 -0.21 6.30
CA VAL A 150 -4.56 0.60 5.24
C VAL A 150 -3.87 0.29 3.92
N PHE A 151 -4.69 -0.09 2.92
CA PHE A 151 -4.25 -0.19 1.52
C PHE A 151 -4.74 1.04 0.77
N HIS A 152 -3.80 1.89 0.34
CA HIS A 152 -4.10 3.05 -0.51
C HIS A 152 -3.95 2.63 -1.96
N GLU A 153 -5.07 2.49 -2.69
CA GLU A 153 -5.00 1.86 -4.01
C GLU A 153 -6.09 2.35 -4.97
N TYR A 154 -5.79 2.23 -6.26
CA TYR A 154 -6.75 2.47 -7.34
C TYR A 154 -7.81 1.37 -7.39
N SER A 155 -9.08 1.75 -7.54
CA SER A 155 -10.18 0.83 -7.82
C SER A 155 -11.22 1.51 -8.70
N VAL A 156 -11.31 1.09 -9.96
CA VAL A 156 -12.22 1.68 -10.96
C VAL A 156 -13.19 0.65 -11.56
N ALA A 157 -13.05 -0.63 -11.23
CA ALA A 157 -13.77 -1.71 -11.90
C ALA A 157 -15.29 -1.63 -11.70
N GLY A 158 -15.77 -1.15 -10.55
CA GLY A 158 -17.18 -1.00 -10.23
C GLY A 158 -17.87 0.24 -10.84
N SER A 159 -17.11 1.17 -11.47
CA SER A 159 -17.65 2.45 -11.93
C SER A 159 -17.28 2.76 -13.39
N ARG A 160 -18.31 2.86 -14.26
CA ARG A 160 -18.09 3.28 -15.67
C ARG A 160 -17.49 4.69 -15.76
N ARG A 161 -17.92 5.62 -14.91
CA ARG A 161 -17.38 7.00 -14.87
C ARG A 161 -15.90 6.97 -14.46
N ALA A 162 -15.55 6.28 -13.38
CA ALA A 162 -14.16 6.17 -12.94
C ALA A 162 -13.26 5.56 -14.03
N ARG A 163 -13.73 4.51 -14.72
CA ARG A 163 -12.99 3.90 -15.85
C ARG A 163 -12.78 4.85 -17.02
N ILE A 164 -13.78 5.65 -17.38
CA ILE A 164 -13.67 6.65 -18.45
C ILE A 164 -12.66 7.73 -18.04
N THR A 165 -12.82 8.31 -16.84
CA THR A 165 -11.91 9.33 -16.30
C THR A 165 -10.48 8.80 -16.22
N TRP A 166 -10.29 7.58 -15.69
CA TRP A 166 -8.97 6.95 -15.63
C TRP A 166 -8.32 6.79 -17.00
N ASN A 167 -9.08 6.33 -18.01
CA ASN A 167 -8.55 6.21 -19.38
C ASN A 167 -8.18 7.58 -19.96
N ALA A 168 -9.02 8.60 -19.76
CA ALA A 168 -8.74 9.95 -20.24
C ALA A 168 -7.46 10.52 -19.61
N VAL A 169 -7.30 10.39 -18.29
CA VAL A 169 -6.09 10.82 -17.58
C VAL A 169 -4.86 10.00 -17.98
N ALA A 170 -5.00 8.69 -18.13
CA ALA A 170 -3.88 7.83 -18.51
C ALA A 170 -3.36 8.16 -19.91
N PHE A 171 -4.25 8.32 -20.90
CA PHE A 171 -3.86 8.64 -22.27
C PHE A 171 -3.52 10.12 -22.48
N GLY A 172 -4.22 11.04 -21.81
CA GLY A 172 -4.03 12.47 -22.00
C GLY A 172 -2.86 13.06 -21.18
N ILE A 173 -2.53 12.45 -20.05
CA ILE A 173 -1.56 13.02 -19.10
C ILE A 173 -0.43 12.03 -18.76
N ILE A 174 -0.77 10.85 -18.19
CA ILE A 174 0.23 9.98 -17.54
C ILE A 174 1.21 9.40 -18.57
N ILE A 175 0.71 8.80 -19.65
CA ILE A 175 1.55 8.17 -20.67
C ILE A 175 2.39 9.21 -21.42
N PRO A 176 1.84 10.35 -21.89
CA PRO A 176 2.64 11.40 -22.51
C PRO A 176 3.68 12.01 -21.57
N SER A 177 3.31 12.30 -20.32
CA SER A 177 4.26 12.80 -19.31
C SER A 177 5.39 11.83 -19.05
N GLY A 178 5.08 10.53 -18.94
CA GLY A 178 6.08 9.48 -18.79
C GLY A 178 7.06 9.42 -19.97
N LEU A 179 6.56 9.57 -21.20
CA LEU A 179 7.43 9.62 -22.38
C LEU A 179 8.38 10.81 -22.33
N VAL A 180 7.89 11.99 -21.97
CA VAL A 180 8.70 13.22 -21.91
C VAL A 180 9.71 13.20 -20.76
N THR A 181 9.34 12.65 -19.58
CA THR A 181 10.17 12.72 -18.38
C THR A 181 11.19 11.59 -18.27
N SER A 182 10.81 10.37 -18.62
CA SER A 182 11.65 9.17 -18.45
C SER A 182 12.07 8.51 -19.76
N GLY A 183 11.50 8.90 -20.89
CA GLY A 183 11.68 8.23 -22.18
C GLY A 183 11.00 6.85 -22.26
N HIS A 184 10.35 6.41 -21.20
CA HIS A 184 9.77 5.08 -21.09
C HIS A 184 8.24 5.14 -20.97
N THR A 185 7.51 4.40 -21.82
CA THR A 185 6.06 4.30 -21.74
C THR A 185 5.56 2.96 -21.18
N ARG A 186 6.47 1.97 -21.04
CA ARG A 186 6.12 0.60 -20.64
C ARG A 186 5.44 0.55 -19.28
N ILE A 187 6.05 1.19 -18.26
CA ILE A 187 5.52 1.21 -16.89
C ILE A 187 4.18 1.97 -16.81
N TYR A 188 4.01 3.04 -17.56
CA TYR A 188 2.76 3.84 -17.54
C TYR A 188 1.60 3.13 -18.26
N ARG A 189 1.89 2.38 -19.34
CA ARG A 189 0.91 1.50 -19.99
C ARG A 189 0.53 0.34 -19.06
N TYR A 190 1.50 -0.22 -18.35
CA TYR A 190 1.25 -1.22 -17.33
C TYR A 190 0.39 -0.65 -16.20
N LEU A 191 0.72 0.53 -15.67
CA LEU A 191 -0.09 1.23 -14.66
C LEU A 191 -1.55 1.35 -15.11
N ARG A 192 -1.80 1.84 -16.32
CA ARG A 192 -3.16 1.93 -16.85
C ARG A 192 -3.86 0.57 -16.84
N ARG A 193 -3.20 -0.47 -17.34
CA ARG A 193 -3.78 -1.83 -17.45
C ARG A 193 -4.04 -2.44 -16.06
N SER A 194 -3.08 -2.34 -15.14
CA SER A 194 -3.18 -2.89 -13.80
C SER A 194 -4.35 -2.29 -13.02
N VAL A 195 -4.56 -0.99 -13.13
CA VAL A 195 -5.72 -0.30 -12.52
C VAL A 195 -7.05 -0.77 -13.10
N LEU A 196 -7.14 -0.96 -14.44
CA LEU A 196 -8.37 -1.42 -15.09
C LEU A 196 -8.72 -2.87 -14.78
N THR A 197 -7.74 -3.67 -14.38
CA THR A 197 -7.89 -5.12 -14.08
C THR A 197 -7.86 -5.42 -12.59
N PHE A 198 -7.66 -4.41 -11.74
CA PHE A 198 -7.74 -4.58 -10.30
C PHE A 198 -9.19 -4.72 -9.83
N ASP A 199 -9.38 -5.27 -8.64
CA ASP A 199 -10.69 -5.49 -8.05
C ASP A 199 -11.52 -4.20 -7.96
N SER A 200 -12.84 -4.34 -7.99
CA SER A 200 -13.76 -3.30 -7.55
C SER A 200 -13.65 -3.09 -6.03
N VAL A 201 -14.21 -1.99 -5.52
CA VAL A 201 -14.26 -1.74 -4.07
C VAL A 201 -14.81 -2.96 -3.32
N ASP A 202 -16.03 -3.38 -3.64
CA ASP A 202 -16.66 -4.55 -3.01
C ASP A 202 -15.85 -5.84 -3.20
N GLY A 203 -15.20 -5.99 -4.38
CA GLY A 203 -14.36 -7.13 -4.68
C GLY A 203 -13.11 -7.21 -3.79
N PHE A 204 -12.47 -6.07 -3.56
CA PHE A 204 -11.28 -6.03 -2.70
C PHE A 204 -11.64 -6.12 -1.21
N GLU A 205 -12.75 -5.51 -0.76
CA GLU A 205 -13.28 -5.72 0.59
C GLU A 205 -13.58 -7.20 0.86
N ALA A 206 -14.26 -7.87 -0.07
CA ALA A 206 -14.51 -9.30 0.03
C ALA A 206 -13.22 -10.13 0.05
N ARG A 207 -12.18 -9.69 -0.68
CA ARG A 207 -10.85 -10.32 -0.66
C ARG A 207 -10.17 -10.16 0.69
N LEU A 208 -10.23 -8.98 1.31
CA LEU A 208 -9.73 -8.72 2.66
C LEU A 208 -10.42 -9.62 3.69
N GLY A 209 -11.74 -9.74 3.61
CA GLY A 209 -12.52 -10.65 4.48
C GLY A 209 -12.09 -12.12 4.32
N ARG A 210 -11.89 -12.59 3.07
CA ARG A 210 -11.39 -13.97 2.81
C ARG A 210 -9.95 -14.17 3.30
N ALA A 211 -9.12 -13.12 3.33
CA ALA A 211 -7.78 -13.17 3.90
C ALA A 211 -7.79 -13.19 5.44
N GLY A 212 -8.97 -13.06 6.07
CA GLY A 212 -9.18 -13.13 7.51
C GLY A 212 -8.99 -11.81 8.24
N PHE A 213 -9.13 -10.68 7.55
CA PHE A 213 -9.22 -9.37 8.18
C PHE A 213 -10.64 -9.09 8.68
N THR A 214 -10.74 -8.24 9.69
CA THR A 214 -11.99 -7.75 10.29
C THR A 214 -12.11 -6.24 10.15
N HIS A 215 -13.27 -5.66 10.48
CA HIS A 215 -13.53 -4.22 10.39
C HIS A 215 -13.20 -3.64 9.00
N VAL A 216 -13.45 -4.42 7.96
CA VAL A 216 -13.17 -4.02 6.57
C VAL A 216 -14.15 -2.93 6.15
N HIS A 217 -13.61 -1.80 5.69
CA HIS A 217 -14.38 -0.72 5.09
C HIS A 217 -13.50 0.12 4.16
N THR A 218 -14.13 0.87 3.28
CA THR A 218 -13.44 1.70 2.28
C THR A 218 -13.82 3.15 2.42
N GLU A 219 -12.82 4.02 2.40
CA GLU A 219 -13.00 5.45 2.38
C GLU A 219 -12.44 6.08 1.11
N PRO A 220 -13.23 6.97 0.46
CA PRO A 220 -12.76 7.68 -0.73
C PRO A 220 -11.71 8.73 -0.37
N VAL A 221 -10.91 9.12 -1.37
CA VAL A 221 -10.13 10.36 -1.33
C VAL A 221 -10.92 11.51 -1.94
N ASP A 222 -10.45 12.73 -1.73
CA ASP A 222 -11.08 13.95 -2.27
C ASP A 222 -10.54 14.31 -3.66
N GLY A 223 -11.14 15.39 -4.21
CA GLY A 223 -10.72 15.98 -5.48
C GLY A 223 -11.05 15.11 -6.70
N TRP A 224 -10.22 15.24 -7.74
CA TRP A 224 -10.46 14.58 -9.02
C TRP A 224 -10.32 13.05 -8.97
N GLN A 225 -9.61 12.53 -7.95
CA GLN A 225 -9.41 11.09 -7.74
C GLN A 225 -10.54 10.43 -6.94
N ARG A 226 -11.56 11.19 -6.53
CA ARG A 226 -12.71 10.64 -5.81
C ARG A 226 -13.40 9.54 -6.64
N GLY A 227 -13.52 8.34 -6.06
CA GLY A 227 -14.05 7.17 -6.73
C GLY A 227 -13.07 6.48 -7.70
N ILE A 228 -11.81 6.92 -7.71
CA ILE A 228 -10.72 6.31 -8.48
C ILE A 228 -9.68 5.72 -7.53
N VAL A 229 -9.31 6.47 -6.49
CA VAL A 229 -8.39 6.05 -5.43
C VAL A 229 -9.16 5.94 -4.12
N HIS A 230 -8.80 4.94 -3.32
CA HIS A 230 -9.47 4.62 -2.07
C HIS A 230 -8.46 4.21 -1.00
N SER A 231 -8.80 4.44 0.26
CA SER A 231 -8.15 3.79 1.40
C SER A 231 -9.03 2.62 1.84
N PHE A 232 -8.55 1.42 1.67
CA PHE A 232 -9.18 0.22 2.18
C PHE A 232 -8.61 -0.05 3.57
N CYS A 233 -9.45 0.11 4.58
CA CYS A 233 -9.09 -0.04 5.98
C CYS A 233 -9.54 -1.41 6.48
N ALA A 234 -8.71 -2.04 7.29
CA ALA A 234 -9.04 -3.31 7.92
C ALA A 234 -8.20 -3.50 9.20
N ARG A 235 -8.51 -4.54 9.96
CA ARG A 235 -7.74 -4.91 11.16
C ARG A 235 -7.43 -6.40 11.17
N ARG A 236 -6.28 -6.75 11.74
CA ARG A 236 -6.07 -8.14 12.17
C ARG A 236 -7.08 -8.46 13.29
N PRO A 237 -7.73 -9.64 13.30
CA PRO A 237 -8.54 -10.06 14.44
C PRO A 237 -7.75 -10.00 15.75
N ASP A 238 -8.43 -9.71 16.84
CA ASP A 238 -7.85 -9.84 18.17
C ASP A 238 -7.42 -11.29 18.43
N ALA A 239 -6.46 -11.48 19.33
CA ALA A 239 -6.16 -12.82 19.83
C ALA A 239 -7.43 -13.42 20.46
N PRO A 240 -7.67 -14.73 20.28
CA PRO A 240 -8.74 -15.38 21.03
C PRO A 240 -8.55 -15.08 22.52
N ARG A 241 -9.61 -14.64 23.20
CA ARG A 241 -9.54 -14.53 24.66
C ARG A 241 -9.29 -15.93 25.20
N GLU A 242 -8.20 -16.08 25.94
CA GLU A 242 -8.02 -17.28 26.76
C GLU A 242 -9.25 -17.33 27.69
N TRP A 243 -9.96 -18.45 27.68
CA TRP A 243 -11.05 -18.67 28.61
C TRP A 243 -10.42 -18.69 30.01
N GLU A 244 -10.69 -17.66 30.82
CA GLU A 244 -10.52 -17.77 32.26
C GLU A 244 -11.46 -18.90 32.71
N GLU A 245 -10.90 -20.01 33.21
CA GLU A 245 -11.71 -21.05 33.83
C GLU A 245 -12.55 -20.38 34.92
N PRO A 246 -13.88 -20.63 34.97
CA PRO A 246 -14.69 -20.05 36.02
C PRO A 246 -14.13 -20.49 37.36
N GLU A 247 -13.88 -19.51 38.25
CA GLU A 247 -13.47 -19.78 39.63
C GLU A 247 -14.34 -20.90 40.18
N LYS A 248 -13.72 -21.99 40.59
CA LYS A 248 -14.43 -23.04 41.30
C LYS A 248 -14.91 -22.43 42.61
N TRP A 249 -16.20 -22.20 42.68
CA TRP A 249 -16.84 -21.88 43.96
C TRP A 249 -16.68 -23.11 44.87
N GLU A 250 -15.79 -22.98 45.85
CA GLU A 250 -15.71 -23.98 46.94
C GLU A 250 -17.00 -23.85 47.77
N GLU A 251 -17.75 -24.95 47.88
CA GLU A 251 -18.89 -25.08 48.76
C GLU A 251 -18.48 -25.25 50.23
#